data_cbfc389d4f2c6c58ebb8b3137d6be72e
#
_entry.id   cbfc389d4f2c6c58ebb8b3137d6be72e
#
_cell.length_a   1.000
_cell.length_b   1.000
_cell.length_c   1.000
_cell.angle_alpha   90.00
_cell.angle_beta   90.00
_cell.angle_gamma   90.00
#
_symmetry.space_group_name_H-M   'P 1'
#
loop_
_entity.id
_entity.type
_entity.pdbx_description
1 polymer ?
#
loop_
_entity_poly.entity_id
_entity_poly.type
_entity_poly.pdbx_seq_one_letter_code
_entity_poly.pdbx_strand_id
1 'polypeptide(L)'
;GYPLYYGVYGGTPPERSGARHAVIAPYGPFAGGDGEVVYLGIQNEREWQAFCVGVLDQPDLATDPRFVSNAERVQHREALDAEIETVFGGMNTTEILERLESARIANARLRTVQQLSDHPQLAARERWRNVDTPAGSIRATLPPASIDGVVPVMAPVPALGAHTDAILDELGFDSTTVAGWHDDGMI
;
A
#
# COMPACT_ATOMS: atom_id res chain seq x y z
N GLY A 1 -7.72 9.62 16.24
CA GLY A 1 -8.63 10.06 17.34
C GLY A 1 -9.83 9.16 17.56
N TYR A 2 -10.46 8.59 16.50
CA TYR A 2 -11.71 7.84 16.68
C TYR A 2 -11.59 6.60 17.62
N PRO A 3 -10.52 5.79 17.63
CA PRO A 3 -10.42 4.66 18.55
C PRO A 3 -10.47 5.09 20.02
N LEU A 4 -9.87 6.26 20.33
CA LEU A 4 -9.94 6.84 21.67
C LEU A 4 -11.37 7.16 22.08
N TYR A 5 -12.13 7.83 21.19
CA TYR A 5 -13.50 8.23 21.50
C TYR A 5 -14.45 7.04 21.59
N TYR A 6 -14.30 6.03 20.73
CA TYR A 6 -15.06 4.79 20.85
C TYR A 6 -14.75 4.06 22.17
N GLY A 7 -13.48 3.99 22.59
CA GLY A 7 -13.10 3.34 23.85
C GLY A 7 -13.57 4.10 25.10
N VAL A 8 -13.48 5.43 25.09
CA VAL A 8 -13.79 6.26 26.27
C VAL A 8 -15.30 6.52 26.40
N TYR A 9 -15.99 6.82 25.32
CA TYR A 9 -17.39 7.24 25.36
C TYR A 9 -18.37 6.18 24.83
N GLY A 10 -17.91 5.28 23.95
CA GLY A 10 -18.73 4.17 23.43
C GLY A 10 -18.73 2.92 24.31
N GLY A 11 -17.91 2.89 25.34
CA GLY A 11 -17.85 1.78 26.31
C GLY A 11 -17.08 0.55 25.83
N THR A 12 -16.86 0.38 24.53
CA THR A 12 -16.13 -0.76 23.96
C THR A 12 -15.14 -0.23 22.91
N PRO A 13 -13.82 -0.37 23.13
CA PRO A 13 -12.86 0.02 22.10
C PRO A 13 -12.97 -0.88 20.87
N PRO A 14 -12.74 -0.33 19.66
CA PRO A 14 -12.70 -1.14 18.46
C PRO A 14 -11.64 -2.25 18.57
N GLU A 15 -12.01 -3.45 18.19
CA GLU A 15 -11.10 -4.58 18.13
C GLU A 15 -10.07 -4.43 16.99
N ARG A 16 -9.01 -5.22 17.06
CA ARG A 16 -8.06 -5.32 15.94
C ARG A 16 -8.73 -5.94 14.72
N SER A 17 -8.77 -5.18 13.64
CA SER A 17 -9.46 -5.56 12.39
C SER A 17 -8.51 -5.94 11.25
N GLY A 18 -7.19 -6.03 11.50
CA GLY A 18 -6.19 -6.32 10.48
C GLY A 18 -6.17 -5.27 9.37
N ALA A 19 -6.36 -5.71 8.12
CA ALA A 19 -6.44 -4.83 6.96
C ALA A 19 -7.86 -4.28 6.71
N ARG A 20 -8.85 -4.59 7.56
CA ARG A 20 -10.24 -4.12 7.45
C ARG A 20 -10.45 -2.87 8.29
N HIS A 21 -11.39 -2.02 7.90
CA HIS A 21 -11.76 -0.87 8.72
C HIS A 21 -12.64 -1.33 9.91
N ALA A 22 -12.31 -0.88 11.13
CA ALA A 22 -12.99 -1.36 12.33
C ALA A 22 -14.48 -0.99 12.41
N VAL A 23 -14.86 0.19 11.90
CA VAL A 23 -16.20 0.77 12.07
C VAL A 23 -16.91 1.12 10.75
N ILE A 24 -16.40 0.65 9.62
CA ILE A 24 -17.02 0.79 8.29
C ILE A 24 -17.04 -0.59 7.63
N ALA A 25 -18.19 -0.97 7.03
CA ALA A 25 -18.33 -2.23 6.31
C ALA A 25 -19.25 -2.08 5.07
N PRO A 26 -18.90 -2.74 3.93
CA PRO A 26 -17.61 -3.41 3.69
C PRO A 26 -16.45 -2.41 3.48
N TYR A 27 -15.31 -2.68 4.07
CA TYR A 27 -14.09 -1.90 3.83
C TYR A 27 -12.86 -2.76 4.16
N GLY A 28 -12.18 -3.22 3.14
CA GLY A 28 -11.02 -4.10 3.29
C GLY A 28 -10.70 -4.91 2.05
N PRO A 29 -9.84 -5.94 2.20
CA PRO A 29 -9.46 -6.83 1.12
C PRO A 29 -10.50 -7.94 0.89
N PHE A 30 -10.75 -8.26 -0.38
CA PHE A 30 -11.59 -9.37 -0.82
C PHE A 30 -10.90 -10.12 -1.97
N ALA A 31 -10.93 -11.44 -1.94
CA ALA A 31 -10.32 -12.26 -2.98
C ALA A 31 -11.28 -12.46 -4.17
N GLY A 32 -10.76 -12.39 -5.39
CA GLY A 32 -11.43 -12.87 -6.59
C GLY A 32 -11.25 -14.37 -6.77
N GLY A 33 -12.00 -14.95 -7.70
CA GLY A 33 -11.89 -16.37 -8.05
C GLY A 33 -10.56 -16.79 -8.68
N ASP A 34 -9.77 -15.81 -9.13
CA ASP A 34 -8.41 -16.00 -9.62
C ASP A 34 -7.34 -15.98 -8.50
N GLY A 35 -7.75 -15.79 -7.25
CA GLY A 35 -6.88 -15.72 -6.07
C GLY A 35 -6.16 -14.37 -5.87
N GLU A 36 -6.33 -13.42 -6.77
CA GLU A 36 -5.87 -12.05 -6.60
C GLU A 36 -6.81 -11.30 -5.66
N VAL A 37 -6.34 -10.19 -5.07
CA VAL A 37 -7.08 -9.47 -4.03
C VAL A 37 -7.41 -8.05 -4.47
N VAL A 38 -8.67 -7.67 -4.30
CA VAL A 38 -9.16 -6.29 -4.42
C VAL A 38 -9.32 -5.69 -3.04
N TYR A 39 -8.90 -4.45 -2.88
CA TYR A 39 -9.21 -3.63 -1.71
C TYR A 39 -10.30 -2.64 -2.10
N LEU A 40 -11.41 -2.60 -1.37
CA LEU A 40 -12.52 -1.69 -1.62
C LEU A 40 -13.05 -1.08 -0.31
N GLY A 41 -13.81 0.00 -0.42
CA GLY A 41 -14.46 0.63 0.73
C GLY A 41 -15.74 1.33 0.37
N ILE A 42 -16.81 1.00 1.07
CA ILE A 42 -18.13 1.63 0.94
C ILE A 42 -18.29 2.64 2.08
N GLN A 43 -18.41 3.92 1.75
CA GLN A 43 -18.36 4.98 2.75
C GLN A 43 -19.70 5.67 3.00
N ASN A 44 -20.72 5.38 2.18
CA ASN A 44 -22.06 5.96 2.32
C ASN A 44 -23.15 5.05 1.69
N GLU A 45 -24.40 5.33 2.01
CA GLU A 45 -25.52 4.48 1.59
C GLU A 45 -25.80 4.52 0.08
N ARG A 46 -25.43 5.59 -0.62
CA ARG A 46 -25.52 5.64 -2.09
C ARG A 46 -24.51 4.67 -2.74
N GLU A 47 -23.29 4.61 -2.21
CA GLU A 47 -22.30 3.64 -2.65
C GLU A 47 -22.72 2.21 -2.31
N TRP A 48 -23.36 1.99 -1.14
CA TRP A 48 -23.90 0.69 -0.78
C TRP A 48 -24.95 0.19 -1.79
N GLN A 49 -25.89 1.05 -2.16
CA GLN A 49 -26.88 0.71 -3.20
C GLN A 49 -26.21 0.42 -4.55
N ALA A 50 -25.26 1.27 -4.97
CA ALA A 50 -24.53 1.05 -6.22
C ALA A 50 -23.71 -0.25 -6.20
N PHE A 51 -23.15 -0.62 -5.05
CA PHE A 51 -22.42 -1.87 -4.85
C PHE A 51 -23.35 -3.10 -4.99
N CYS A 52 -24.48 -3.09 -4.29
CA CYS A 52 -25.44 -4.20 -4.37
C CYS A 52 -25.96 -4.41 -5.80
N VAL A 53 -26.31 -3.32 -6.49
CA VAL A 53 -26.90 -3.40 -7.84
C VAL A 53 -25.84 -3.63 -8.92
N GLY A 54 -24.78 -2.80 -8.91
CA GLY A 54 -23.82 -2.74 -10.04
C GLY A 54 -22.65 -3.70 -9.89
N VAL A 55 -22.28 -4.09 -8.68
CA VAL A 55 -21.11 -4.96 -8.44
C VAL A 55 -21.53 -6.38 -8.09
N LEU A 56 -22.41 -6.54 -7.09
CA LEU A 56 -22.85 -7.86 -6.64
C LEU A 56 -23.96 -8.46 -7.51
N ASP A 57 -24.69 -7.64 -8.26
CA ASP A 57 -25.91 -8.04 -8.99
C ASP A 57 -26.97 -8.65 -8.04
N GLN A 58 -27.06 -8.11 -6.83
CA GLN A 58 -27.98 -8.53 -5.77
C GLN A 58 -28.68 -7.31 -5.15
N PRO A 59 -29.67 -6.70 -5.85
CA PRO A 59 -30.33 -5.47 -5.41
C PRO A 59 -31.04 -5.62 -4.06
N ASP A 60 -31.49 -6.82 -3.71
CA ASP A 60 -32.22 -7.10 -2.47
C ASP A 60 -31.35 -6.89 -1.22
N LEU A 61 -30.03 -7.04 -1.33
CA LEU A 61 -29.12 -6.77 -0.21
C LEU A 61 -29.15 -5.30 0.21
N ALA A 62 -29.49 -4.37 -0.68
CA ALA A 62 -29.56 -2.95 -0.36
C ALA A 62 -30.65 -2.63 0.67
N THR A 63 -31.69 -3.47 0.75
CA THR A 63 -32.84 -3.32 1.67
C THR A 63 -32.91 -4.40 2.74
N ASP A 64 -31.95 -5.34 2.77
CA ASP A 64 -31.86 -6.37 3.80
C ASP A 64 -31.67 -5.70 5.18
N PRO A 65 -32.52 -5.99 6.17
CA PRO A 65 -32.40 -5.41 7.51
C PRO A 65 -31.01 -5.57 8.15
N ARG A 66 -30.28 -6.63 7.80
CA ARG A 66 -28.92 -6.89 8.30
C ARG A 66 -27.88 -5.91 7.73
N PHE A 67 -28.18 -5.25 6.58
CA PHE A 67 -27.18 -4.49 5.82
C PHE A 67 -27.65 -3.08 5.45
N VAL A 68 -28.84 -2.68 5.87
CA VAL A 68 -29.50 -1.42 5.50
C VAL A 68 -28.77 -0.16 5.95
N SER A 69 -27.91 -0.25 6.96
CA SER A 69 -27.07 0.86 7.43
C SER A 69 -25.65 0.41 7.71
N ASN A 70 -24.71 1.36 7.76
CA ASN A 70 -23.32 1.02 8.12
C ASN A 70 -23.22 0.33 9.50
N ALA A 71 -24.02 0.74 10.48
CA ALA A 71 -24.02 0.13 11.81
C ALA A 71 -24.46 -1.34 11.72
N GLU A 72 -25.53 -1.63 10.98
CA GLU A 72 -26.00 -3.00 10.77
C GLU A 72 -24.97 -3.84 9.99
N ARG A 73 -24.36 -3.28 8.95
CA ARG A 73 -23.29 -3.95 8.19
C ARG A 73 -22.07 -4.29 9.05
N VAL A 74 -21.69 -3.39 9.96
CA VAL A 74 -20.59 -3.64 10.91
C VAL A 74 -20.96 -4.74 11.90
N GLN A 75 -22.19 -4.74 12.41
CA GLN A 75 -22.69 -5.74 13.34
C GLN A 75 -22.78 -7.13 12.68
N HIS A 76 -23.18 -7.20 11.41
CA HIS A 76 -23.36 -8.43 10.65
C HIS A 76 -22.23 -8.67 9.64
N ARG A 77 -21.02 -8.19 9.95
CA ARG A 77 -19.84 -8.20 9.05
C ARG A 77 -19.54 -9.57 8.47
N GLU A 78 -19.53 -10.61 9.29
CA GLU A 78 -19.22 -11.98 8.83
C GLU A 78 -20.22 -12.47 7.77
N ALA A 79 -21.51 -12.20 7.98
CA ALA A 79 -22.53 -12.53 7.00
C ALA A 79 -22.39 -11.72 5.71
N LEU A 80 -22.09 -10.43 5.83
CA LEU A 80 -21.85 -9.56 4.69
C LEU A 80 -20.62 -10.00 3.88
N ASP A 81 -19.52 -10.29 4.56
CA ASP A 81 -18.30 -10.75 3.92
C ASP A 81 -18.55 -12.06 3.15
N ALA A 82 -19.29 -13.01 3.72
CA ALA A 82 -19.64 -14.27 3.06
C ALA A 82 -20.48 -14.06 1.78
N GLU A 83 -21.43 -13.13 1.78
CA GLU A 83 -22.20 -12.76 0.56
C GLU A 83 -21.24 -12.19 -0.52
N ILE A 84 -20.36 -11.26 -0.15
CA ILE A 84 -19.40 -10.66 -1.08
C ILE A 84 -18.43 -11.72 -1.61
N GLU A 85 -17.85 -12.54 -0.74
CA GLU A 85 -16.90 -13.61 -1.09
C GLU A 85 -17.51 -14.66 -2.03
N THR A 86 -18.80 -14.96 -1.84
CA THR A 86 -19.55 -15.87 -2.73
C THR A 86 -19.64 -15.29 -4.14
N VAL A 87 -19.98 -14.02 -4.30
CA VAL A 87 -20.08 -13.36 -5.61
C VAL A 87 -18.69 -13.19 -6.24
N PHE A 88 -17.74 -12.68 -5.49
CA PHE A 88 -16.37 -12.43 -5.98
C PHE A 88 -15.62 -13.71 -6.33
N GLY A 89 -15.90 -14.81 -5.62
CA GLY A 89 -15.35 -16.13 -5.95
C GLY A 89 -15.74 -16.65 -7.34
N GLY A 90 -16.84 -16.15 -7.90
CA GLY A 90 -17.28 -16.43 -9.26
C GLY A 90 -16.69 -15.51 -10.35
N MET A 91 -15.92 -14.49 -9.99
CA MET A 91 -15.38 -13.48 -10.90
C MET A 91 -13.86 -13.39 -10.79
N ASN A 92 -13.18 -13.05 -11.89
CA ASN A 92 -11.77 -12.68 -11.79
C ASN A 92 -11.61 -11.23 -11.29
N THR A 93 -10.43 -10.92 -10.76
CA THR A 93 -10.12 -9.61 -10.17
C THR A 93 -10.31 -8.45 -11.15
N THR A 94 -10.02 -8.64 -12.44
CA THR A 94 -10.21 -7.59 -13.46
C THR A 94 -11.69 -7.26 -13.63
N GLU A 95 -12.56 -8.25 -13.68
CA GLU A 95 -14.01 -8.05 -13.76
C GLU A 95 -14.55 -7.34 -12.52
N ILE A 96 -14.09 -7.73 -11.32
CA ILE A 96 -14.48 -7.05 -10.07
C ILE A 96 -14.09 -5.57 -10.11
N LEU A 97 -12.86 -5.26 -10.53
CA LEU A 97 -12.37 -3.88 -10.62
C LEU A 97 -13.17 -3.06 -11.65
N GLU A 98 -13.50 -3.62 -12.82
CA GLU A 98 -14.32 -2.95 -13.84
C GLU A 98 -15.73 -2.62 -13.33
N ARG A 99 -16.35 -3.53 -12.57
CA ARG A 99 -17.66 -3.28 -11.95
C ARG A 99 -17.56 -2.19 -10.88
N LEU A 100 -16.53 -2.23 -10.02
CA LEU A 100 -16.30 -1.21 -8.99
C LEU A 100 -16.05 0.18 -9.60
N GLU A 101 -15.23 0.27 -10.65
CA GLU A 101 -14.99 1.51 -11.39
C GLU A 101 -16.29 2.06 -12.03
N SER A 102 -17.06 1.19 -12.66
CA SER A 102 -18.36 1.56 -13.27
C SER A 102 -19.35 2.08 -12.24
N ALA A 103 -19.35 1.49 -11.04
CA ALA A 103 -20.15 1.91 -9.89
C ALA A 103 -19.57 3.13 -9.16
N ARG A 104 -18.39 3.61 -9.54
CA ARG A 104 -17.64 4.72 -8.91
C ARG A 104 -17.34 4.46 -7.42
N ILE A 105 -16.99 3.24 -7.10
CA ILE A 105 -16.59 2.82 -5.75
C ILE A 105 -15.07 2.82 -5.66
N ALA A 106 -14.57 3.38 -4.56
CA ALA A 106 -13.14 3.42 -4.28
C ALA A 106 -12.56 1.99 -4.18
N ASN A 107 -11.57 1.70 -5.02
CA ASN A 107 -10.98 0.39 -5.11
C ASN A 107 -9.49 0.44 -5.47
N ALA A 108 -8.79 -0.66 -5.21
CA ALA A 108 -7.42 -0.89 -5.68
C ALA A 108 -7.13 -2.39 -5.74
N ARG A 109 -6.30 -2.82 -6.70
CA ARG A 109 -5.70 -4.16 -6.68
C ARG A 109 -4.61 -4.20 -5.61
N LEU A 110 -4.64 -5.17 -4.71
CA LEU A 110 -3.53 -5.45 -3.81
C LEU A 110 -2.39 -6.10 -4.61
N ARG A 111 -1.21 -5.49 -4.55
CA ARG A 111 -0.06 -5.92 -5.37
C ARG A 111 1.06 -6.46 -4.49
N THR A 112 1.77 -7.45 -4.99
CA THR A 112 3.06 -7.88 -4.44
C THR A 112 4.14 -6.84 -4.73
N VAL A 113 5.27 -6.92 -4.03
CA VAL A 113 6.44 -6.05 -4.29
C VAL A 113 6.93 -6.22 -5.74
N GLN A 114 6.91 -7.45 -6.28
CA GLN A 114 7.29 -7.68 -7.66
C GLN A 114 6.34 -7.00 -8.64
N GLN A 115 5.03 -7.13 -8.44
CA GLN A 115 4.02 -6.45 -9.27
C GLN A 115 4.11 -4.91 -9.15
N LEU A 116 4.54 -4.38 -7.99
CA LEU A 116 4.81 -2.95 -7.83
C LEU A 116 6.02 -2.51 -8.65
N SER A 117 7.08 -3.33 -8.72
CA SER A 117 8.27 -3.05 -9.55
C SER A 117 7.90 -2.78 -11.00
N ASP A 118 6.91 -3.51 -11.53
CA ASP A 118 6.46 -3.41 -12.92
C ASP A 118 5.22 -2.52 -13.10
N HIS A 119 4.88 -1.74 -12.06
CA HIS A 119 3.66 -0.92 -12.07
C HIS A 119 3.70 0.16 -13.15
N PRO A 120 2.69 0.24 -14.06
CA PRO A 120 2.70 1.17 -15.19
C PRO A 120 2.78 2.64 -14.77
N GLN A 121 2.23 3.03 -13.62
CA GLN A 121 2.35 4.40 -13.10
C GLN A 121 3.78 4.77 -12.71
N LEU A 122 4.55 3.82 -12.16
CA LEU A 122 5.96 4.07 -11.84
C LEU A 122 6.79 4.20 -13.12
N ALA A 123 6.49 3.41 -14.14
CA ALA A 123 7.10 3.50 -15.45
C ALA A 123 6.74 4.83 -16.16
N ALA A 124 5.43 5.16 -16.27
CA ALA A 124 4.95 6.37 -16.92
C ALA A 124 5.45 7.68 -16.27
N ARG A 125 5.69 7.64 -14.96
CA ARG A 125 6.25 8.77 -14.21
C ARG A 125 7.77 8.72 -14.10
N GLU A 126 8.42 7.81 -14.81
CA GLU A 126 9.89 7.63 -14.81
C GLU A 126 10.49 7.59 -13.40
N ARG A 127 9.84 6.84 -12.48
CA ARG A 127 10.22 6.81 -11.05
C ARG A 127 11.43 5.93 -10.75
N TRP A 128 12.05 5.34 -11.75
CA TRP A 128 13.19 4.45 -11.61
C TRP A 128 14.48 5.08 -12.15
N ARG A 129 15.60 4.81 -11.48
CA ARG A 129 16.96 5.14 -11.91
C ARG A 129 17.87 3.94 -11.68
N ASN A 130 18.83 3.77 -12.57
CA ASN A 130 19.93 2.85 -12.31
C ASN A 130 20.93 3.54 -11.41
N VAL A 131 21.34 2.84 -10.35
CA VAL A 131 22.33 3.29 -9.37
C VAL A 131 23.41 2.24 -9.27
N ASP A 132 24.65 2.64 -9.46
CA ASP A 132 25.79 1.73 -9.36
C ASP A 132 26.10 1.43 -7.89
N THR A 133 26.46 0.20 -7.61
CA THR A 133 26.86 -0.29 -6.29
C THR A 133 28.10 -1.18 -6.44
N PRO A 134 28.84 -1.46 -5.36
CA PRO A 134 29.95 -2.41 -5.40
C PRO A 134 29.57 -3.81 -5.87
N ALA A 135 28.29 -4.17 -5.75
CA ALA A 135 27.75 -5.47 -6.22
C ALA A 135 27.18 -5.43 -7.64
N GLY A 136 27.29 -4.28 -8.34
CA GLY A 136 26.72 -4.05 -9.67
C GLY A 136 25.63 -2.97 -9.68
N SER A 137 25.09 -2.69 -10.86
CA SER A 137 24.05 -1.68 -11.02
C SER A 137 22.68 -2.22 -10.58
N ILE A 138 21.96 -1.48 -9.76
CA ILE A 138 20.61 -1.81 -9.29
C ILE A 138 19.60 -0.78 -9.79
N ARG A 139 18.36 -1.20 -9.94
CA ARG A 139 17.23 -0.32 -10.23
C ARG A 139 16.62 0.20 -8.92
N ALA A 140 16.79 1.50 -8.66
CA ALA A 140 16.31 2.16 -7.45
C ALA A 140 15.18 3.14 -7.75
N THR A 141 14.25 3.33 -6.80
CA THR A 141 13.17 4.32 -6.91
C THR A 141 13.68 5.72 -6.56
N LEU A 142 13.21 6.72 -7.30
CA LEU A 142 13.35 8.11 -6.89
C LEU A 142 12.66 8.36 -5.54
N PRO A 143 13.14 9.34 -4.73
CA PRO A 143 12.47 9.75 -3.51
C PRO A 143 10.97 10.01 -3.74
N PRO A 144 10.07 9.69 -2.79
CA PRO A 144 8.62 9.85 -2.98
C PRO A 144 8.21 11.31 -3.16
N ALA A 145 8.89 12.23 -2.51
CA ALA A 145 8.68 13.66 -2.67
C ALA A 145 9.24 14.16 -4.01
N SER A 146 8.42 14.89 -4.77
CA SER A 146 8.84 15.59 -5.98
C SER A 146 8.70 17.09 -5.72
N ILE A 147 9.83 17.81 -5.85
CA ILE A 147 9.89 19.27 -5.67
C ILE A 147 10.15 19.87 -7.05
N ASP A 148 9.32 20.83 -7.43
CA ASP A 148 9.47 21.49 -8.72
C ASP A 148 10.83 22.18 -8.86
N GLY A 149 11.51 21.99 -9.99
CA GLY A 149 12.84 22.51 -10.25
C GLY A 149 13.99 21.81 -9.51
N VAL A 150 13.73 20.78 -8.69
CA VAL A 150 14.75 20.02 -7.97
C VAL A 150 14.93 18.63 -8.56
N VAL A 151 16.13 18.35 -9.05
CA VAL A 151 16.50 17.00 -9.51
C VAL A 151 17.03 16.19 -8.31
N PRO A 152 16.41 15.03 -7.98
CA PRO A 152 16.89 14.20 -6.89
C PRO A 152 18.30 13.67 -7.17
N VAL A 153 19.15 13.71 -6.16
CA VAL A 153 20.48 13.10 -6.22
C VAL A 153 20.36 11.58 -6.11
N MET A 154 20.85 10.87 -7.12
CA MET A 154 20.87 9.40 -7.19
C MET A 154 22.31 8.95 -7.49
N ALA A 155 23.24 9.31 -6.60
CA ALA A 155 24.65 8.98 -6.72
C ALA A 155 24.88 7.46 -6.51
N PRO A 156 26.02 6.93 -7.00
CA PRO A 156 26.43 5.55 -6.71
C PRO A 156 26.51 5.28 -5.21
N VAL A 157 26.21 4.05 -4.82
CA VAL A 157 26.43 3.59 -3.43
C VAL A 157 27.93 3.39 -3.24
N PRO A 158 28.57 4.06 -2.28
CA PRO A 158 30.03 3.93 -2.07
C PRO A 158 30.40 2.52 -1.58
N ALA A 159 31.57 2.08 -1.94
CA ALA A 159 32.18 0.92 -1.31
C ALA A 159 32.49 1.17 0.17
N LEU A 160 32.69 0.11 0.94
CA LEU A 160 33.17 0.23 2.32
C LEU A 160 34.52 0.95 2.32
N GLY A 161 34.65 1.97 3.16
CA GLY A 161 35.87 2.76 3.26
C GLY A 161 36.08 3.83 2.16
N ALA A 162 35.19 3.95 1.17
CA ALA A 162 35.36 4.86 0.03
C ALA A 162 35.58 6.34 0.41
N HIS A 163 35.16 6.74 1.59
CA HIS A 163 35.31 8.13 2.07
C HIS A 163 36.30 8.26 3.22
N THR A 164 36.96 7.18 3.67
CA THR A 164 37.83 7.17 4.85
C THR A 164 38.96 8.16 4.72
N ASP A 165 39.71 8.10 3.64
CA ASP A 165 40.88 8.97 3.42
C ASP A 165 40.49 10.44 3.33
N ALA A 166 39.40 10.75 2.60
CA ALA A 166 38.91 12.10 2.50
C ALA A 166 38.45 12.68 3.85
N ILE A 167 37.78 11.87 4.68
CA ILE A 167 37.38 12.28 6.03
C ILE A 167 38.58 12.51 6.94
N LEU A 168 39.64 11.66 6.83
CA LEU A 168 40.84 11.80 7.62
C LEU A 168 41.62 13.03 7.20
N ASP A 169 41.72 13.34 5.89
CA ASP A 169 42.30 14.58 5.38
C ASP A 169 41.54 15.83 5.90
N GLU A 170 40.20 15.82 5.86
CA GLU A 170 39.39 16.90 6.45
C GLU A 170 39.66 17.11 7.94
N LEU A 171 39.97 16.02 8.67
CA LEU A 171 40.32 16.07 10.09
C LEU A 171 41.74 16.50 10.34
N GLY A 172 42.56 16.69 9.31
CA GLY A 172 43.92 17.22 9.37
C GLY A 172 44.99 16.16 9.58
N PHE A 173 44.73 14.88 9.33
CA PHE A 173 45.74 13.83 9.31
C PHE A 173 46.51 13.89 7.97
N ASP A 174 47.85 13.81 8.05
CA ASP A 174 48.67 13.78 6.87
C ASP A 174 48.65 12.43 6.14
N SER A 175 48.93 12.44 4.85
CA SER A 175 48.88 11.25 3.99
C SER A 175 49.84 10.12 4.43
N THR A 176 50.93 10.43 5.10
CA THR A 176 51.88 9.43 5.61
C THR A 176 51.27 8.67 6.78
N THR A 177 50.60 9.37 7.68
CA THR A 177 49.90 8.78 8.81
C THR A 177 48.76 7.87 8.32
N VAL A 178 47.95 8.34 7.35
CA VAL A 178 46.82 7.57 6.77
C VAL A 178 47.35 6.32 6.07
N ALA A 179 48.45 6.43 5.29
CA ALA A 179 49.07 5.28 4.63
C ALA A 179 49.57 4.24 5.65
N GLY A 180 50.15 4.68 6.75
CA GLY A 180 50.56 3.77 7.83
C GLY A 180 49.39 3.00 8.45
N TRP A 181 48.25 3.64 8.61
CA TRP A 181 47.06 2.98 9.12
C TRP A 181 46.46 1.94 8.15
N HIS A 182 46.56 2.18 6.84
CA HIS A 182 46.21 1.17 5.83
C HIS A 182 47.19 -0.02 5.89
N ASP A 183 48.51 0.22 6.00
CA ASP A 183 49.50 -0.84 6.08
C ASP A 183 49.34 -1.70 7.35
N ASP A 184 48.94 -1.08 8.46
CA ASP A 184 48.71 -1.74 9.74
C ASP A 184 47.30 -2.41 9.81
N GLY A 185 46.46 -2.24 8.80
CA GLY A 185 45.10 -2.78 8.74
C GLY A 185 44.16 -2.17 9.77
N MET A 186 44.38 -0.92 10.18
CA MET A 186 43.51 -0.17 11.09
C MET A 186 42.32 0.44 10.37
N ILE A 187 42.47 0.74 9.09
CA ILE A 187 41.43 1.29 8.19
C ILE A 187 41.46 0.61 6.84
#